data_f34b108299f52c39f4cd2bd92da0cf17
#
_entry.id   f34b108299f52c39f4cd2bd92da0cf17
#
_cell.length_a   1.000
_cell.length_b   1.000
_cell.length_c   1.000
_cell.angle_alpha   90.00
_cell.angle_beta   90.00
_cell.angle_gamma   90.00
#
_symmetry.space_group_name_H-M   'P 1'
#
loop_
_entity.id
_entity.type
_entity.pdbx_description
1 polymer ?
#
loop_
_entity_poly.entity_id
_entity_poly.type
_entity_poly.pdbx_seq_one_letter_code
_entity_poly.pdbx_strand_id
1 'polypeptide(L)'
;DQAVGTLLEALKKTKRMENTFIIYFHDNGACPEHLSGNGWNTANNILAKAEKAGKTIAVGDKYDIPMGGPMTYGSVGHNWANAQNTPMRRYKSNVHNGGACTPAIVHWPAGLKTKPGSISKQRGHVVDLMATCLELAGAKYPEEFKGGETKPHESLSLVPILKGKTVDRDHAYVFNHSGTHAIVKGEYKIVREGRGPWALYHLAKDRTETKNLAKQDPERVTEMVSIWEKRWGKKK
;
A
#
# COMPACT_ATOMS: atom_id res chain seq x y z
N ASP A 1 10.90 -5.18 -12.78
CA ASP A 1 11.95 -4.30 -13.30
C ASP A 1 11.94 -4.25 -14.83
N GLN A 2 12.14 -5.36 -15.56
CA GLN A 2 12.16 -5.41 -17.03
C GLN A 2 10.89 -4.81 -17.67
N ALA A 3 9.69 -5.13 -17.17
CA ALA A 3 8.44 -4.58 -17.67
C ALA A 3 8.36 -3.04 -17.52
N VAL A 4 8.85 -2.52 -16.41
CA VAL A 4 8.95 -1.06 -16.21
C VAL A 4 9.93 -0.46 -17.20
N GLY A 5 11.09 -1.09 -17.42
CA GLY A 5 12.06 -0.69 -18.45
C GLY A 5 11.45 -0.59 -19.82
N THR A 6 10.73 -1.63 -20.26
CA THR A 6 10.03 -1.65 -21.57
C THR A 6 9.06 -0.47 -21.72
N LEU A 7 8.27 -0.17 -20.68
CA LEU A 7 7.36 0.97 -20.69
C LEU A 7 8.11 2.32 -20.82
N LEU A 8 9.17 2.50 -20.04
CA LEU A 8 9.97 3.73 -20.09
C LEU A 8 10.66 3.92 -21.45
N GLU A 9 11.15 2.86 -22.07
CA GLU A 9 11.72 2.92 -23.41
C GLU A 9 10.67 3.29 -24.46
N ALA A 10 9.47 2.76 -24.38
CA ALA A 10 8.36 3.13 -25.28
C ALA A 10 8.02 4.62 -25.15
N LEU A 11 7.96 5.16 -23.93
CA LEU A 11 7.71 6.58 -23.70
C LEU A 11 8.84 7.46 -24.24
N LYS A 12 10.10 7.05 -24.09
CA LYS A 12 11.25 7.76 -24.67
C LYS A 12 11.19 7.75 -26.19
N LYS A 13 10.98 6.58 -26.80
CA LYS A 13 10.91 6.39 -28.26
C LYS A 13 9.78 7.23 -28.88
N THR A 14 8.67 7.37 -28.21
CA THR A 14 7.51 8.17 -28.66
C THR A 14 7.62 9.65 -28.24
N LYS A 15 8.72 10.07 -27.62
CA LYS A 15 8.96 11.45 -27.13
C LYS A 15 7.88 11.94 -26.13
N ARG A 16 7.28 11.06 -25.38
CA ARG A 16 6.23 11.37 -24.40
C ARG A 16 6.73 11.43 -22.96
N MET A 17 7.96 11.01 -22.70
CA MET A 17 8.53 10.88 -21.35
C MET A 17 8.45 12.17 -20.54
N GLU A 18 8.74 13.32 -21.15
CA GLU A 18 8.76 14.63 -20.49
C GLU A 18 7.43 15.01 -19.83
N ASN A 19 6.31 14.77 -20.53
CA ASN A 19 4.98 15.15 -20.07
C ASN A 19 4.09 13.95 -19.77
N THR A 20 4.67 12.89 -19.26
CA THR A 20 3.93 11.73 -18.71
C THR A 20 4.11 11.70 -17.20
N PHE A 21 2.99 11.73 -16.48
CA PHE A 21 2.97 11.47 -15.04
C PHE A 21 3.11 9.98 -14.80
N ILE A 22 4.21 9.56 -14.21
CA ILE A 22 4.51 8.17 -13.86
C ILE A 22 4.58 8.07 -12.35
N ILE A 23 3.81 7.18 -11.78
CA ILE A 23 3.91 6.79 -10.37
C ILE A 23 4.11 5.29 -10.25
N TYR A 24 5.15 4.89 -9.54
CA TYR A 24 5.43 3.50 -9.20
C TYR A 24 5.34 3.31 -7.69
N PHE A 25 4.58 2.34 -7.25
CA PHE A 25 4.44 1.97 -5.84
C PHE A 25 3.98 0.52 -5.74
N HIS A 26 4.10 -0.06 -4.54
CA HIS A 26 3.55 -1.37 -4.22
C HIS A 26 2.20 -1.21 -3.51
N ASP A 27 1.30 -2.14 -3.74
CA ASP A 27 -0.05 -2.15 -3.14
C ASP A 27 -0.04 -2.48 -1.65
N ASN A 28 0.97 -3.25 -1.21
CA ASN A 28 1.20 -3.63 0.19
C ASN A 28 2.68 -4.00 0.41
N GLY A 29 3.02 -4.31 1.65
CA GLY A 29 4.33 -4.88 1.97
C GLY A 29 4.51 -6.28 1.42
N ALA A 30 5.71 -6.86 1.59
CA ALA A 30 6.07 -8.16 1.04
C ALA A 30 5.12 -9.28 1.49
N CYS A 31 4.90 -10.23 0.59
CA CYS A 31 3.96 -11.34 0.76
C CYS A 31 4.56 -12.46 1.61
N PRO A 32 3.98 -12.79 2.77
CA PRO A 32 4.51 -13.81 3.68
C PRO A 32 3.97 -15.21 3.41
N GLU A 33 3.07 -15.37 2.42
CA GLU A 33 2.36 -16.62 2.21
C GLU A 33 3.32 -17.76 1.88
N HIS A 34 3.13 -18.90 2.55
CA HIS A 34 3.81 -20.15 2.22
C HIS A 34 3.01 -20.90 1.17
N LEU A 35 3.62 -21.16 0.04
CA LEU A 35 3.00 -21.90 -1.06
C LEU A 35 3.29 -23.42 -1.00
N SER A 36 3.66 -23.94 0.16
CA SER A 36 3.84 -25.38 0.34
C SER A 36 2.49 -26.09 0.37
N GLY A 37 2.23 -26.86 -0.64
CA GLY A 37 1.30 -27.96 -0.90
C GLY A 37 -0.10 -28.03 -0.26
N ASN A 38 -0.31 -27.62 0.96
CA ASN A 38 -1.51 -27.95 1.72
C ASN A 38 -2.35 -26.77 2.21
N GLY A 39 -2.08 -25.54 1.82
CA GLY A 39 -2.71 -24.42 2.50
C GLY A 39 -3.41 -23.36 1.67
N TRP A 40 -3.22 -23.31 0.36
CA TRP A 40 -3.79 -22.21 -0.42
C TRP A 40 -4.53 -22.68 -1.67
N ASN A 41 -5.83 -22.44 -1.71
CA ASN A 41 -6.70 -22.78 -2.84
C ASN A 41 -6.19 -22.22 -4.18
N THR A 42 -5.50 -21.08 -4.17
CA THR A 42 -4.96 -20.46 -5.38
C THR A 42 -3.79 -21.27 -5.95
N ALA A 43 -2.86 -21.72 -5.10
CA ALA A 43 -1.76 -22.58 -5.55
C ALA A 43 -2.28 -23.91 -6.10
N ASN A 44 -3.23 -24.52 -5.41
CA ASN A 44 -3.86 -25.76 -5.86
C ASN A 44 -4.59 -25.59 -7.19
N ASN A 45 -5.27 -24.46 -7.40
CA ASN A 45 -5.95 -24.18 -8.67
C ASN A 45 -4.94 -23.95 -9.82
N ILE A 46 -3.81 -23.30 -9.55
CA ILE A 46 -2.74 -23.11 -10.55
C ILE A 46 -2.11 -24.44 -10.91
N LEU A 47 -1.80 -25.28 -9.92
CA LEU A 47 -1.24 -26.61 -10.13
C LEU A 47 -2.20 -27.51 -10.94
N ALA A 48 -3.48 -27.55 -10.57
CA ALA A 48 -4.49 -28.33 -11.28
C ALA A 48 -4.68 -27.88 -12.74
N LYS A 49 -4.61 -26.57 -13.02
CA LYS A 49 -4.66 -26.06 -14.40
C LYS A 49 -3.41 -26.41 -15.17
N ALA A 50 -2.23 -26.34 -14.55
CA ALA A 50 -0.98 -26.71 -15.18
C ALA A 50 -0.95 -28.21 -15.52
N GLU A 51 -1.36 -29.06 -14.59
CA GLU A 51 -1.44 -30.50 -14.78
C GLU A 51 -2.38 -30.88 -15.94
N LYS A 52 -3.57 -30.27 -16.01
CA LYS A 52 -4.48 -30.43 -17.16
C LYS A 52 -3.88 -30.00 -18.48
N ALA A 53 -2.94 -29.05 -18.46
CA ALA A 53 -2.21 -28.58 -19.63
C ALA A 53 -0.93 -29.38 -19.90
N GLY A 54 -0.68 -30.48 -19.21
CA GLY A 54 0.53 -31.30 -19.33
C GLY A 54 1.81 -30.59 -18.88
N LYS A 55 1.68 -29.59 -17.98
CA LYS A 55 2.81 -28.79 -17.49
C LYS A 55 3.06 -29.06 -16.02
N THR A 56 4.32 -29.07 -15.62
CA THR A 56 4.75 -29.15 -14.23
C THR A 56 5.21 -27.78 -13.77
N ILE A 57 4.63 -27.25 -12.68
CA ILE A 57 5.04 -25.99 -12.06
C ILE A 57 5.71 -26.30 -10.73
N ALA A 58 6.91 -25.74 -10.52
CA ALA A 58 7.57 -25.77 -9.23
C ALA A 58 6.95 -24.71 -8.30
N VAL A 59 6.51 -25.13 -7.12
CA VAL A 59 5.87 -24.27 -6.12
C VAL A 59 6.77 -24.13 -4.89
N GLY A 60 6.83 -22.92 -4.36
CA GLY A 60 7.62 -22.58 -3.19
C GLY A 60 9.01 -22.06 -3.51
N ASP A 61 9.84 -21.95 -2.49
CA ASP A 61 11.22 -21.51 -2.53
C ASP A 61 12.17 -22.73 -2.57
N LYS A 62 12.36 -23.30 -3.75
CA LYS A 62 13.31 -24.37 -3.95
C LYS A 62 14.65 -23.79 -4.42
N TYR A 63 15.73 -24.09 -3.70
CA TYR A 63 17.06 -23.53 -3.95
C TYR A 63 17.68 -23.94 -5.28
N ASP A 64 17.22 -25.02 -5.84
CA ASP A 64 17.68 -25.63 -7.11
C ASP A 64 16.93 -25.12 -8.35
N ILE A 65 15.87 -24.33 -8.16
CA ILE A 65 15.05 -23.80 -9.24
C ILE A 65 15.13 -22.28 -9.21
N PRO A 66 15.59 -21.64 -10.31
CA PRO A 66 15.63 -20.18 -10.41
C PRO A 66 14.23 -19.59 -10.27
N MET A 67 14.05 -18.71 -9.28
CA MET A 67 12.79 -18.00 -9.04
C MET A 67 12.46 -17.06 -10.20
N GLY A 68 11.16 -16.94 -10.51
CA GLY A 68 10.66 -16.02 -11.54
C GLY A 68 10.65 -16.59 -12.95
N GLY A 69 11.04 -17.85 -13.15
CA GLY A 69 10.87 -18.54 -14.43
C GLY A 69 9.39 -18.83 -14.73
N PRO A 70 9.04 -19.09 -16.01
CA PRO A 70 7.63 -19.27 -16.43
C PRO A 70 6.97 -20.52 -15.84
N MET A 71 7.78 -21.46 -15.34
CA MET A 71 7.32 -22.72 -14.72
C MET A 71 7.54 -22.72 -13.20
N THR A 72 7.63 -21.54 -12.58
CA THR A 72 7.78 -21.38 -11.13
C THR A 72 6.66 -20.55 -10.56
N TYR A 73 6.20 -20.91 -9.37
CA TYR A 73 5.28 -20.12 -8.55
C TYR A 73 5.87 -19.99 -7.15
N GLY A 74 6.66 -18.93 -6.96
CA GLY A 74 7.48 -18.75 -5.78
C GLY A 74 6.79 -18.03 -4.65
N SER A 75 7.30 -18.22 -3.44
CA SER A 75 6.91 -17.50 -2.22
C SER A 75 8.14 -17.32 -1.36
N VAL A 76 8.23 -16.18 -0.68
CA VAL A 76 9.37 -15.88 0.20
C VAL A 76 9.13 -16.29 1.66
N GLY A 77 7.86 -16.55 2.05
CA GLY A 77 7.49 -16.88 3.42
C GLY A 77 7.70 -15.73 4.41
N HIS A 78 7.37 -15.98 5.68
CA HIS A 78 7.31 -14.93 6.71
C HIS A 78 8.65 -14.24 6.97
N ASN A 79 9.75 -15.02 7.05
CA ASN A 79 11.06 -14.48 7.42
C ASN A 79 11.59 -13.52 6.35
N TRP A 80 11.55 -13.93 5.10
CA TRP A 80 11.99 -13.09 3.99
C TRP A 80 11.04 -11.92 3.72
N ALA A 81 9.74 -12.10 3.90
CA ALA A 81 8.78 -10.98 3.80
C ALA A 81 9.08 -9.91 4.85
N ASN A 82 9.42 -10.32 6.08
CA ASN A 82 9.82 -9.37 7.13
C ASN A 82 11.15 -8.69 6.80
N ALA A 83 12.14 -9.45 6.30
CA ALA A 83 13.43 -8.90 5.88
C ALA A 83 13.30 -7.87 4.75
N GLN A 84 12.45 -8.13 3.75
CA GLN A 84 12.20 -7.22 2.62
C GLN A 84 11.55 -5.90 3.05
N ASN A 85 10.80 -5.89 4.15
CA ASN A 85 10.16 -4.69 4.68
C ASN A 85 11.01 -3.90 5.68
N THR A 86 12.22 -4.38 5.98
CA THR A 86 13.13 -3.73 6.94
C THR A 86 13.36 -2.25 6.59
N PRO A 87 13.29 -1.33 7.57
CA PRO A 87 13.15 -1.56 9.02
C PRO A 87 11.70 -1.57 9.53
N MET A 88 10.70 -1.60 8.66
CA MET A 88 9.30 -1.54 9.05
C MET A 88 8.80 -2.87 9.63
N ARG A 89 7.95 -2.78 10.64
CA ARG A 89 7.40 -3.95 11.33
C ARG A 89 6.34 -4.65 10.49
N ARG A 90 6.37 -5.98 10.46
CA ARG A 90 5.40 -6.85 9.80
C ARG A 90 5.49 -6.78 8.25
N TYR A 91 4.47 -7.30 7.58
CA TYR A 91 4.38 -7.57 6.15
C TYR A 91 2.90 -7.55 5.70
N LYS A 92 2.62 -7.82 4.44
CA LYS A 92 1.28 -7.94 3.85
C LYS A 92 0.28 -8.61 4.81
N SER A 93 -0.97 -8.21 4.75
CA SER A 93 -2.08 -8.62 5.63
C SER A 93 -2.02 -8.06 7.04
N ASN A 94 -1.02 -7.25 7.37
CA ASN A 94 -0.92 -6.50 8.62
C ASN A 94 -1.11 -5.01 8.39
N VAL A 95 -1.67 -4.32 9.36
CA VAL A 95 -1.86 -2.87 9.34
C VAL A 95 -0.68 -2.09 9.93
N HIS A 96 0.36 -2.79 10.43
CA HIS A 96 1.65 -2.17 10.76
C HIS A 96 2.33 -1.64 9.49
N ASN A 97 3.28 -0.74 9.66
CA ASN A 97 3.91 -0.05 8.52
C ASN A 97 4.58 -1.00 7.51
N GLY A 98 5.12 -2.14 7.93
CA GLY A 98 5.65 -3.13 7.00
C GLY A 98 4.60 -3.79 6.11
N GLY A 99 3.33 -3.77 6.50
CA GLY A 99 2.23 -4.25 5.66
C GLY A 99 1.52 -3.15 4.88
N ALA A 100 1.36 -1.97 5.47
CA ALA A 100 0.51 -0.90 4.96
C ALA A 100 1.26 0.30 4.35
N CYS A 101 2.55 0.45 4.62
CA CYS A 101 3.34 1.59 4.15
C CYS A 101 4.39 1.13 3.14
N THR A 102 4.23 1.52 1.89
CA THR A 102 5.16 1.21 0.80
C THR A 102 5.78 2.49 0.24
N PRO A 103 7.01 2.43 -0.30
CA PRO A 103 7.57 3.58 -1.00
C PRO A 103 6.83 3.85 -2.30
N ALA A 104 6.77 5.11 -2.70
CA ALA A 104 6.28 5.52 -4.00
C ALA A 104 7.33 6.37 -4.70
N ILE A 105 7.50 6.17 -6.01
CA ILE A 105 8.40 6.94 -6.86
C ILE A 105 7.54 7.69 -7.88
N VAL A 106 7.76 8.98 -8.01
CA VAL A 106 7.07 9.81 -9.01
C VAL A 106 8.10 10.38 -9.98
N HIS A 107 7.80 10.24 -11.27
CA HIS A 107 8.56 10.84 -12.34
C HIS A 107 7.61 11.62 -13.26
N TRP A 108 7.84 12.92 -13.42
CA TRP A 108 7.08 13.80 -14.31
C TRP A 108 7.87 15.12 -14.54
N PRO A 109 8.85 15.12 -15.42
CA PRO A 109 9.76 16.26 -15.60
C PRO A 109 9.04 17.58 -15.85
N ALA A 110 8.03 17.60 -16.73
CA ALA A 110 7.31 18.82 -17.08
C ALA A 110 6.47 19.40 -15.92
N GLY A 111 6.05 18.58 -14.95
CA GLY A 111 5.09 19.01 -13.91
C GLY A 111 5.64 19.08 -12.49
N LEU A 112 6.69 18.33 -12.17
CA LEU A 112 7.31 18.38 -10.86
C LEU A 112 8.00 19.73 -10.62
N LYS A 113 7.80 20.30 -9.45
CA LYS A 113 8.49 21.53 -9.00
C LYS A 113 9.53 21.25 -7.91
N THR A 114 9.69 19.99 -7.55
CA THR A 114 10.69 19.54 -6.59
C THR A 114 12.01 19.22 -7.30
N LYS A 115 13.12 19.36 -6.57
CA LYS A 115 14.44 19.00 -7.10
C LYS A 115 14.47 17.49 -7.43
N PRO A 116 15.01 17.08 -8.60
CA PRO A 116 15.20 15.67 -8.92
C PRO A 116 15.95 14.92 -7.81
N GLY A 117 15.52 13.71 -7.51
CA GLY A 117 16.09 12.88 -6.43
C GLY A 117 15.69 13.31 -5.01
N SER A 118 14.82 14.31 -4.84
CA SER A 118 14.33 14.68 -3.51
C SER A 118 13.40 13.64 -2.93
N ILE A 119 13.41 13.50 -1.60
CA ILE A 119 12.55 12.59 -0.85
C ILE A 119 11.56 13.40 -0.02
N SER A 120 10.26 13.18 -0.26
CA SER A 120 9.20 13.71 0.59
C SER A 120 8.87 12.72 1.70
N LYS A 121 8.74 13.22 2.93
CA LYS A 121 8.25 12.44 4.09
C LYS A 121 6.73 12.52 4.25
N GLN A 122 6.05 13.26 3.39
CA GLN A 122 4.60 13.38 3.44
C GLN A 122 3.96 12.07 2.99
N ARG A 123 2.88 11.72 3.64
CA ARG A 123 2.14 10.48 3.36
C ARG A 123 1.10 10.70 2.27
N GLY A 124 1.00 9.75 1.36
CA GLY A 124 -0.12 9.54 0.47
C GLY A 124 -0.88 8.27 0.83
N HIS A 125 -2.03 8.08 0.23
CA HIS A 125 -2.79 6.85 0.30
C HIS A 125 -3.21 6.43 -1.11
N VAL A 126 -3.41 5.15 -1.36
CA VAL A 126 -3.82 4.65 -2.68
C VAL A 126 -5.11 5.33 -3.19
N VAL A 127 -6.03 5.68 -2.30
CA VAL A 127 -7.25 6.43 -2.67
C VAL A 127 -6.95 7.80 -3.27
N ASP A 128 -5.81 8.42 -2.95
CA ASP A 128 -5.43 9.74 -3.41
C ASP A 128 -5.06 9.79 -4.90
N LEU A 129 -4.78 8.62 -5.48
CA LEU A 129 -4.44 8.52 -6.89
C LEU A 129 -5.58 9.01 -7.78
N MET A 130 -6.82 8.69 -7.43
CA MET A 130 -7.98 9.14 -8.21
C MET A 130 -8.09 10.67 -8.22
N ALA A 131 -8.06 11.33 -7.07
CA ALA A 131 -8.12 12.80 -7.00
C ALA A 131 -6.91 13.43 -7.71
N THR A 132 -5.74 12.82 -7.61
CA THR A 132 -4.53 13.28 -8.31
C THR A 132 -4.70 13.22 -9.82
N CYS A 133 -5.18 12.08 -10.35
CA CYS A 133 -5.41 11.92 -11.79
C CYS A 133 -6.50 12.88 -12.31
N LEU A 134 -7.58 13.07 -11.55
CA LEU A 134 -8.63 14.02 -11.91
C LEU A 134 -8.09 15.46 -11.99
N GLU A 135 -7.33 15.90 -10.99
CA GLU A 135 -6.73 17.24 -11.00
C GLU A 135 -5.75 17.41 -12.17
N LEU A 136 -4.89 16.43 -12.42
CA LEU A 136 -3.94 16.48 -13.54
C LEU A 136 -4.61 16.48 -14.91
N ALA A 137 -5.75 15.80 -15.04
CA ALA A 137 -6.53 15.74 -16.26
C ALA A 137 -7.48 16.94 -16.44
N GLY A 138 -7.61 17.81 -15.44
CA GLY A 138 -8.64 18.87 -15.42
C GLY A 138 -10.07 18.32 -15.41
N ALA A 139 -10.24 17.09 -14.94
CA ALA A 139 -11.54 16.39 -14.89
C ALA A 139 -12.18 16.53 -13.50
N LYS A 140 -13.51 16.39 -13.48
CA LYS A 140 -14.28 16.36 -12.23
C LYS A 140 -14.76 14.94 -11.94
N TYR A 141 -14.88 14.61 -10.66
CA TYR A 141 -15.54 13.38 -10.25
C TYR A 141 -17.03 13.48 -10.59
N PRO A 142 -17.61 12.51 -11.28
CA PRO A 142 -19.00 12.61 -11.69
C PRO A 142 -19.95 12.47 -10.50
N GLU A 143 -21.03 13.24 -10.46
CA GLU A 143 -22.10 13.12 -9.46
C GLU A 143 -22.96 11.88 -9.73
N GLU A 144 -23.09 11.50 -11.02
CA GLU A 144 -23.81 10.31 -11.46
C GLU A 144 -22.97 9.46 -12.42
N PHE A 145 -23.14 8.16 -12.35
CA PHE A 145 -22.56 7.20 -13.28
C PHE A 145 -23.55 6.07 -13.60
N LYS A 146 -23.82 5.85 -14.89
CA LYS A 146 -24.75 4.81 -15.40
C LYS A 146 -26.14 4.87 -14.75
N GLY A 147 -26.66 6.07 -14.51
CA GLY A 147 -27.99 6.28 -13.94
C GLY A 147 -28.10 6.11 -12.43
N GLY A 148 -26.98 6.05 -11.72
CA GLY A 148 -26.94 6.02 -10.26
C GLY A 148 -26.03 7.11 -9.70
N GLU A 149 -26.36 7.62 -8.51
CA GLU A 149 -25.50 8.55 -7.77
C GLU A 149 -24.16 7.90 -7.40
N THR A 150 -23.09 8.65 -7.58
CA THR A 150 -21.77 8.23 -7.16
C THR A 150 -21.56 8.50 -5.68
N LYS A 151 -20.84 7.60 -5.00
CA LYS A 151 -20.46 7.84 -3.59
C LYS A 151 -19.37 8.90 -3.52
N PRO A 152 -19.42 9.82 -2.53
CA PRO A 152 -18.33 10.75 -2.28
C PRO A 152 -17.02 10.01 -2.09
N HIS A 153 -15.93 10.51 -2.66
CA HIS A 153 -14.60 9.97 -2.45
C HIS A 153 -13.89 10.68 -1.29
N GLU A 154 -13.05 9.94 -0.58
CA GLU A 154 -12.25 10.46 0.55
C GLU A 154 -10.82 10.85 0.12
N SER A 155 -10.54 10.84 -1.19
CA SER A 155 -9.22 11.09 -1.74
C SER A 155 -8.84 12.57 -1.71
N LEU A 156 -7.56 12.85 -1.44
CA LEU A 156 -6.96 14.17 -1.58
C LEU A 156 -5.90 14.12 -2.67
N SER A 157 -5.86 15.13 -3.53
CA SER A 157 -4.85 15.18 -4.56
C SER A 157 -3.43 15.29 -3.99
N LEU A 158 -2.52 14.54 -4.56
CA LEU A 158 -1.07 14.62 -4.25
C LEU A 158 -0.36 15.75 -5.01
N VAL A 159 -1.04 16.43 -5.94
CA VAL A 159 -0.44 17.50 -6.76
C VAL A 159 0.22 18.60 -5.94
N PRO A 160 -0.32 19.07 -4.80
CA PRO A 160 0.38 20.04 -3.96
C PRO A 160 1.72 19.51 -3.44
N ILE A 161 1.80 18.23 -3.04
CA ILE A 161 3.05 17.60 -2.60
C ILE A 161 4.06 17.54 -3.75
N LEU A 162 3.61 17.18 -4.95
CA LEU A 162 4.42 17.14 -6.17
C LEU A 162 4.96 18.54 -6.56
N LYS A 163 4.24 19.57 -6.17
CA LYS A 163 4.67 20.98 -6.31
C LYS A 163 5.52 21.50 -5.14
N GLY A 164 5.93 20.64 -4.22
CA GLY A 164 6.76 20.97 -3.07
C GLY A 164 6.03 21.64 -1.90
N LYS A 165 4.69 21.62 -1.90
CA LYS A 165 3.88 22.17 -0.80
C LYS A 165 3.64 21.12 0.27
N THR A 166 3.48 21.56 1.52
CA THR A 166 2.99 20.70 2.60
C THR A 166 1.47 20.62 2.52
N VAL A 167 0.94 19.40 2.64
CA VAL A 167 -0.50 19.15 2.74
C VAL A 167 -0.81 18.73 4.16
N ASP A 168 -1.59 19.54 4.86
CA ASP A 168 -2.18 19.13 6.13
C ASP A 168 -3.38 18.24 5.85
N ARG A 169 -3.34 17.04 6.42
CA ARG A 169 -4.41 16.05 6.29
C ARG A 169 -5.15 15.95 7.61
N ASP A 170 -6.23 16.65 7.71
CA ASP A 170 -7.08 16.63 8.91
C ASP A 170 -7.86 15.31 9.04
N HIS A 171 -8.10 14.61 7.94
CA HIS A 171 -8.81 13.33 8.00
C HIS A 171 -7.89 12.15 8.36
N ALA A 172 -8.46 11.20 9.09
CA ALA A 172 -7.76 9.99 9.49
C ALA A 172 -7.84 8.91 8.40
N TYR A 173 -6.73 8.21 8.18
CA TYR A 173 -6.75 6.93 7.45
C TYR A 173 -7.19 5.81 8.37
N VAL A 174 -8.19 5.05 7.96
CA VAL A 174 -8.75 3.95 8.73
C VAL A 174 -8.55 2.64 7.99
N PHE A 175 -7.87 1.70 8.64
CA PHE A 175 -7.54 0.39 8.08
C PHE A 175 -8.28 -0.71 8.84
N ASN A 176 -8.86 -1.64 8.09
CA ASN A 176 -9.52 -2.82 8.64
C ASN A 176 -9.26 -4.01 7.72
N HIS A 177 -8.40 -4.92 8.11
CA HIS A 177 -8.04 -6.07 7.30
C HIS A 177 -7.70 -7.29 8.15
N SER A 178 -8.30 -8.45 7.84
CA SER A 178 -7.97 -9.76 8.42
C SER A 178 -7.86 -9.76 9.96
N GLY A 179 -8.79 -9.07 10.64
CA GLY A 179 -8.79 -8.96 12.10
C GLY A 179 -7.75 -7.99 12.67
N THR A 180 -7.03 -7.27 11.82
CA THR A 180 -6.13 -6.19 12.24
C THR A 180 -6.73 -4.83 11.88
N HIS A 181 -6.56 -3.86 12.76
CA HIS A 181 -7.17 -2.54 12.66
C HIS A 181 -6.15 -1.45 12.92
N ALA A 182 -6.20 -0.36 12.18
CA ALA A 182 -5.40 0.82 12.48
C ALA A 182 -6.11 2.11 12.11
N ILE A 183 -5.73 3.17 12.81
CA ILE A 183 -6.05 4.55 12.45
C ILE A 183 -4.75 5.35 12.42
N VAL A 184 -4.55 6.14 11.38
CA VAL A 184 -3.47 7.11 11.28
C VAL A 184 -4.10 8.49 11.22
N LYS A 185 -3.80 9.34 12.21
CA LYS A 185 -4.23 10.75 12.26
C LYS A 185 -3.03 11.63 12.63
N GLY A 186 -2.73 12.60 11.77
CA GLY A 186 -1.52 13.40 11.92
C GLY A 186 -0.26 12.52 12.03
N GLU A 187 0.52 12.71 13.04
CA GLU A 187 1.76 11.95 13.30
C GLU A 187 1.55 10.66 14.11
N TYR A 188 0.33 10.38 14.54
CA TYR A 188 0.03 9.24 15.39
C TYR A 188 -0.68 8.12 14.65
N LYS A 189 -0.44 6.92 15.13
CA LYS A 189 -1.09 5.70 14.66
C LYS A 189 -1.49 4.83 15.84
N ILE A 190 -2.72 4.36 15.85
CA ILE A 190 -3.12 3.26 16.73
C ILE A 190 -3.28 1.98 15.92
N VAL A 191 -2.92 0.86 16.54
CA VAL A 191 -3.02 -0.48 15.94
C VAL A 191 -3.64 -1.44 16.93
N ARG A 192 -4.51 -2.32 16.44
CA ARG A 192 -5.05 -3.44 17.20
C ARG A 192 -4.97 -4.72 16.36
N GLU A 193 -4.38 -5.77 16.93
CA GLU A 193 -4.36 -7.11 16.35
C GLU A 193 -5.43 -7.97 17.05
N GLY A 194 -6.34 -8.54 16.29
CA GLY A 194 -7.44 -9.35 16.80
C GLY A 194 -8.33 -8.60 17.80
N ARG A 195 -8.54 -9.22 18.96
CA ARG A 195 -9.29 -8.65 20.09
C ARG A 195 -8.39 -8.06 21.18
N GLY A 196 -7.10 -7.90 20.89
CA GLY A 196 -6.13 -7.32 21.81
C GLY A 196 -6.37 -5.83 22.10
N PRO A 197 -5.57 -5.25 23.01
CA PRO A 197 -5.62 -3.83 23.29
C PRO A 197 -5.08 -3.01 22.11
N TRP A 198 -5.49 -1.75 22.03
CA TRP A 198 -4.90 -0.79 21.10
C TRP A 198 -3.47 -0.40 21.55
N ALA A 199 -2.55 -0.40 20.61
CA ALA A 199 -1.21 0.17 20.76
C ALA A 199 -1.16 1.54 20.07
N LEU A 200 -0.38 2.48 20.61
CA LEU A 200 -0.21 3.84 20.09
C LEU A 200 1.25 4.08 19.72
N TYR A 201 1.48 4.63 18.53
CA TYR A 201 2.81 4.97 18.01
C TYR A 201 2.87 6.39 17.48
N HIS A 202 4.01 7.06 17.66
CA HIS A 202 4.30 8.38 17.08
C HIS A 202 5.17 8.21 15.85
N LEU A 203 4.56 8.15 14.68
CA LEU A 203 5.21 7.76 13.42
C LEU A 203 6.35 8.67 12.97
N ALA A 204 6.35 9.96 13.32
CA ALA A 204 7.46 10.85 13.00
C ALA A 204 8.74 10.53 13.79
N LYS A 205 8.61 9.95 14.99
CA LYS A 205 9.71 9.57 15.88
C LYS A 205 10.00 8.07 15.88
N ASP A 206 8.99 7.26 15.55
CA ASP A 206 9.03 5.80 15.59
C ASP A 206 8.27 5.20 14.40
N ARG A 207 8.85 5.29 13.20
CA ARG A 207 8.27 4.70 11.99
C ARG A 207 8.23 3.18 12.02
N THR A 208 9.02 2.57 12.89
CA THR A 208 9.17 1.11 13.03
C THR A 208 8.19 0.51 14.02
N GLU A 209 7.40 1.36 14.70
CA GLU A 209 6.34 0.95 15.63
C GLU A 209 6.87 0.06 16.77
N THR A 210 7.99 0.46 17.38
CA THR A 210 8.67 -0.29 18.43
C THR A 210 8.30 0.18 19.83
N LYS A 211 7.91 1.45 20.00
CA LYS A 211 7.59 2.06 21.29
C LYS A 211 6.09 2.33 21.43
N ASN A 212 5.39 1.43 22.12
CA ASN A 212 3.97 1.61 22.40
C ASN A 212 3.75 2.68 23.48
N LEU A 213 3.04 3.74 23.12
CA LEU A 213 2.73 4.90 23.95
C LEU A 213 1.31 4.86 24.57
N ALA A 214 0.56 3.78 24.40
CA ALA A 214 -0.86 3.74 24.79
C ALA A 214 -1.08 3.99 26.30
N LYS A 215 -0.13 3.58 27.14
CA LYS A 215 -0.20 3.85 28.60
C LYS A 215 0.16 5.29 28.96
N GLN A 216 0.98 5.97 28.13
CA GLN A 216 1.42 7.34 28.35
C GLN A 216 0.43 8.38 27.82
N ASP A 217 -0.37 8.03 26.81
CA ASP A 217 -1.36 8.93 26.19
C ASP A 217 -2.69 8.17 25.92
N PRO A 218 -3.42 7.78 26.98
CA PRO A 218 -4.67 7.04 26.85
C PRO A 218 -5.80 7.90 26.25
N GLU A 219 -5.75 9.22 26.41
CA GLU A 219 -6.74 10.14 25.86
C GLU A 219 -6.69 10.12 24.33
N ARG A 220 -5.51 10.16 23.74
CA ARG A 220 -5.31 10.06 22.30
C ARG A 220 -5.77 8.70 21.76
N VAL A 221 -5.51 7.62 22.50
CA VAL A 221 -6.03 6.30 22.12
C VAL A 221 -7.56 6.35 22.04
N THR A 222 -8.22 6.89 23.06
CA THR A 222 -9.69 7.02 23.12
C THR A 222 -10.24 7.86 21.97
N GLU A 223 -9.63 9.03 21.72
CA GLU A 223 -9.98 9.90 20.58
C GLU A 223 -9.91 9.13 19.26
N MET A 224 -8.79 8.46 19.00
CA MET A 224 -8.58 7.76 17.74
C MET A 224 -9.48 6.51 17.60
N VAL A 225 -9.74 5.80 18.68
CA VAL A 225 -10.69 4.67 18.70
C VAL A 225 -12.09 5.14 18.32
N SER A 226 -12.53 6.31 18.78
CA SER A 226 -13.83 6.86 18.41
C SER A 226 -14.01 7.06 16.91
N ILE A 227 -12.92 7.37 16.18
CA ILE A 227 -12.92 7.48 14.70
C ILE A 227 -13.17 6.10 14.07
N TRP A 228 -12.52 5.06 14.58
CA TRP A 228 -12.70 3.70 14.10
C TRP A 228 -14.14 3.21 14.35
N GLU A 229 -14.67 3.48 15.54
CA GLU A 229 -16.03 3.09 15.93
C GLU A 229 -17.11 3.78 15.09
N LYS A 230 -16.94 5.06 14.78
CA LYS A 230 -17.85 5.77 13.87
C LYS A 230 -17.89 5.15 12.48
N ARG A 231 -16.77 4.64 11.98
CA ARG A 231 -16.69 4.08 10.63
C ARG A 231 -17.09 2.60 10.59
N TRP A 232 -16.65 1.81 11.56
CA TRP A 232 -16.77 0.35 11.58
C TRP A 232 -17.51 -0.20 12.81
N GLY A 233 -17.82 0.67 13.76
CA GLY A 233 -18.58 0.32 14.96
C GLY A 233 -19.92 -0.30 14.59
N LYS A 234 -20.43 -1.17 15.44
CA LYS A 234 -21.63 -1.96 15.19
C LYS A 234 -22.76 -1.05 14.71
N LYS A 235 -23.19 -1.25 13.47
CA LYS A 235 -24.57 -0.96 13.10
C LYS A 235 -25.40 -1.90 13.96
N LYS A 236 -26.06 -1.33 14.99
CA LYS A 236 -27.08 -2.05 15.74
C LYS A 236 -28.18 -2.56 14.82
#